data_c4cee3a373bd02e170ce0a9abe10173c
#
_entry.id   c4cee3a373bd02e170ce0a9abe10173c
#
_cell.length_a   1.000
_cell.length_b   1.000
_cell.length_c   1.000
_cell.angle_alpha   90.00
_cell.angle_beta   90.00
_cell.angle_gamma   90.00
#
_symmetry.space_group_name_H-M   'P 1'
#
loop_
_entity.id
_entity.type
_entity.pdbx_description
1 polymer ?
#
loop_
_entity_poly.entity_id
_entity_poly.type
_entity_poly.pdbx_seq_one_letter_code
_entity_poly.pdbx_strand_id
1 'polypeptide(L)'
;MVKKLLPRGAADLLWQIVLFCGAYWVYRLVRGEVWDQSAAAFAHARDIVSLEKSLHVFVEPSVQHWAIGTGFIDDIGSWMYLNTHFVVTTCTLAFIYLFRNDHYYFVRNMFMVAMGLALVGYVIYPTAPPRMLPELGFVDSVSDFTGVSSDSNVNALFNPYAAVPSMHVGFALMLAVPMIRMARYRATKVVWAFYAPVVTAVVVLTANHWIFDAATGALVAGVSAIAAQTVFARVRPTAWAWDPEPEALPAPARAG
;
A
#
# COMPACT_ATOMS: atom_id res chain seq x y z
N MET A 1 6.85 9.24 -33.03
CA MET A 1 5.90 9.78 -32.05
C MET A 1 6.06 9.18 -30.66
N VAL A 2 6.19 7.87 -30.50
CA VAL A 2 6.33 7.18 -29.19
C VAL A 2 7.57 7.63 -28.40
N LYS A 3 8.72 7.92 -29.03
CA LYS A 3 9.95 8.39 -28.35
C LYS A 3 9.81 9.74 -27.62
N LYS A 4 8.77 10.55 -27.92
CA LYS A 4 8.51 11.82 -27.22
C LYS A 4 7.63 11.68 -25.97
N LEU A 5 6.95 10.54 -25.80
CA LEU A 5 6.03 10.28 -24.69
C LEU A 5 6.68 9.54 -23.52
N LEU A 6 7.78 8.80 -23.77
CA LEU A 6 8.43 8.00 -22.73
C LEU A 6 9.73 8.68 -22.26
N PRO A 7 9.84 9.09 -21.00
CA PRO A 7 10.98 9.85 -20.48
C PRO A 7 12.34 9.16 -20.69
N ARG A 8 12.38 7.82 -20.54
CA ARG A 8 13.61 7.00 -20.69
C ARG A 8 13.48 5.91 -21.75
N GLY A 9 12.48 6.02 -22.63
CA GLY A 9 12.26 5.09 -23.74
C GLY A 9 11.48 3.82 -23.34
N ALA A 10 11.15 3.01 -24.35
CA ALA A 10 10.30 1.83 -24.18
C ALA A 10 10.96 0.71 -23.38
N ALA A 11 12.28 0.54 -23.48
CA ALA A 11 13.02 -0.49 -22.77
C ALA A 11 12.97 -0.26 -21.23
N ASP A 12 13.11 1.00 -20.80
CA ASP A 12 12.98 1.32 -19.37
C ASP A 12 11.56 1.08 -18.87
N LEU A 13 10.53 1.53 -19.60
CA LEU A 13 9.14 1.27 -19.24
C LEU A 13 8.87 -0.24 -19.09
N LEU A 14 9.31 -1.04 -20.07
CA LEU A 14 9.16 -2.49 -20.01
C LEU A 14 9.85 -3.07 -18.79
N TRP A 15 11.05 -2.60 -18.46
CA TRP A 15 11.78 -3.01 -17.27
C TRP A 15 11.03 -2.66 -15.98
N GLN A 16 10.44 -1.47 -15.88
CA GLN A 16 9.62 -1.10 -14.72
C GLN A 16 8.40 -2.01 -14.57
N ILE A 17 7.71 -2.33 -15.67
CA ILE A 17 6.57 -3.27 -15.68
C ILE A 17 7.03 -4.66 -15.21
N VAL A 18 8.13 -5.18 -15.73
CA VAL A 18 8.69 -6.49 -15.34
C VAL A 18 9.04 -6.51 -13.85
N LEU A 19 9.64 -5.44 -13.32
CA LEU A 19 9.96 -5.34 -11.90
C LEU A 19 8.71 -5.38 -11.03
N PHE A 20 7.66 -4.59 -11.35
CA PHE A 20 6.42 -4.60 -10.58
C PHE A 20 5.65 -5.91 -10.71
N CYS A 21 5.54 -6.46 -11.91
CA CYS A 21 4.90 -7.76 -12.13
C CYS A 21 5.66 -8.89 -11.42
N GLY A 22 7.00 -8.88 -11.47
CA GLY A 22 7.85 -9.84 -10.79
C GLY A 22 7.73 -9.75 -9.28
N ALA A 23 7.77 -8.55 -8.71
CA ALA A 23 7.57 -8.32 -7.28
C ALA A 23 6.16 -8.77 -6.84
N TYR A 24 5.12 -8.46 -7.62
CA TYR A 24 3.76 -8.93 -7.37
C TYR A 24 3.65 -10.46 -7.45
N TRP A 25 4.35 -11.08 -8.39
CA TRP A 25 4.36 -12.54 -8.53
C TRP A 25 5.03 -13.23 -7.34
N VAL A 26 6.19 -12.72 -6.90
CA VAL A 26 6.86 -13.18 -5.66
C VAL A 26 5.95 -12.99 -4.46
N TYR A 27 5.29 -11.82 -4.34
CA TYR A 27 4.30 -11.56 -3.31
C TYR A 27 3.19 -12.63 -3.30
N ARG A 28 2.68 -13.02 -4.46
CA ARG A 28 1.64 -14.06 -4.56
C ARG A 28 2.13 -15.45 -4.15
N LEU A 29 3.36 -15.83 -4.52
CA LEU A 29 3.95 -17.12 -4.14
C LEU A 29 4.07 -17.24 -2.62
N VAL A 30 4.71 -16.27 -1.99
CA VAL A 30 4.91 -16.26 -0.53
C VAL A 30 3.58 -16.28 0.21
N ARG A 31 2.59 -15.58 -0.31
CA ARG A 31 1.26 -15.51 0.25
C ARG A 31 0.54 -16.86 0.26
N GLY A 32 0.79 -17.73 -0.71
CA GLY A 32 0.24 -19.09 -0.76
C GLY A 32 0.74 -19.98 0.37
N GLU A 33 1.98 -19.82 0.80
CA GLU A 33 2.61 -20.64 1.85
C GLU A 33 2.06 -20.37 3.27
N VAL A 34 1.40 -19.23 3.48
CA VAL A 34 0.87 -18.83 4.81
C VAL A 34 -0.55 -19.35 5.05
N TRP A 35 -1.16 -20.02 4.06
CA TRP A 35 -2.56 -20.51 4.16
C TRP A 35 -2.80 -21.47 5.33
N ASP A 36 -1.84 -22.32 5.68
CA ASP A 36 -1.97 -23.33 6.73
C ASP A 36 -1.85 -22.76 8.17
N GLN A 37 -1.64 -21.44 8.34
CA GLN A 37 -1.39 -20.81 9.63
C GLN A 37 -2.66 -20.18 10.25
N SER A 38 -3.84 -20.67 9.95
CA SER A 38 -5.11 -20.10 10.44
C SER A 38 -5.15 -19.95 11.96
N ALA A 39 -4.77 -21.00 12.72
CA ALA A 39 -4.78 -20.95 14.18
C ALA A 39 -3.90 -19.83 14.76
N ALA A 40 -2.68 -19.65 14.20
CA ALA A 40 -1.79 -18.57 14.60
C ALA A 40 -2.36 -17.18 14.22
N ALA A 41 -2.96 -17.07 13.02
CA ALA A 41 -3.55 -15.83 12.54
C ALA A 41 -4.70 -15.33 13.42
N PHE A 42 -5.57 -16.23 13.89
CA PHE A 42 -6.63 -15.90 14.83
C PHE A 42 -6.10 -15.61 16.25
N ALA A 43 -5.03 -16.29 16.69
CA ALA A 43 -4.38 -15.96 17.97
C ALA A 43 -3.79 -14.54 17.93
N HIS A 44 -3.01 -14.19 16.89
CA HIS A 44 -2.45 -12.87 16.72
C HIS A 44 -3.53 -11.76 16.62
N ALA A 45 -4.65 -12.04 15.94
CA ALA A 45 -5.78 -11.10 15.91
C ALA A 45 -6.33 -10.82 17.33
N ARG A 46 -6.46 -11.84 18.18
CA ARG A 46 -6.91 -11.67 19.57
C ARG A 46 -5.88 -10.90 20.41
N ASP A 47 -4.59 -11.09 20.15
CA ASP A 47 -3.53 -10.31 20.81
C ASP A 47 -3.62 -8.83 20.43
N ILE A 48 -3.88 -8.53 19.16
CA ILE A 48 -4.12 -7.16 18.68
C ILE A 48 -5.35 -6.56 19.36
N VAL A 49 -6.47 -7.29 19.42
CA VAL A 49 -7.68 -6.83 20.12
C VAL A 49 -7.39 -6.52 21.59
N SER A 50 -6.60 -7.36 22.26
CA SER A 50 -6.21 -7.16 23.66
C SER A 50 -5.35 -5.92 23.83
N LEU A 51 -4.40 -5.69 22.90
CA LEU A 51 -3.57 -4.51 22.87
C LEU A 51 -4.40 -3.24 22.63
N GLU A 52 -5.26 -3.22 21.61
CA GLU A 52 -6.09 -2.07 21.26
C GLU A 52 -7.08 -1.72 22.39
N LYS A 53 -7.64 -2.73 23.07
CA LYS A 53 -8.46 -2.54 24.27
C LYS A 53 -7.66 -1.90 25.41
N SER A 54 -6.43 -2.36 25.64
CA SER A 54 -5.56 -1.81 26.69
C SER A 54 -5.19 -0.35 26.43
N LEU A 55 -5.04 0.01 25.15
CA LEU A 55 -4.76 1.37 24.69
C LEU A 55 -6.02 2.25 24.52
N HIS A 56 -7.21 1.70 24.74
CA HIS A 56 -8.50 2.37 24.56
C HIS A 56 -8.73 2.85 23.11
N VAL A 57 -8.18 2.14 22.12
CA VAL A 57 -8.33 2.44 20.68
C VAL A 57 -9.12 1.38 19.91
N PHE A 58 -9.66 0.37 20.57
CA PHE A 58 -10.50 -0.66 19.97
C PHE A 58 -11.88 -0.09 19.60
N VAL A 59 -11.96 0.57 18.45
CA VAL A 59 -13.18 1.27 17.98
C VAL A 59 -13.79 0.65 16.72
N GLU A 60 -13.12 -0.30 16.09
CA GLU A 60 -13.49 -0.89 14.81
C GLU A 60 -14.93 -1.46 14.79
N PRO A 61 -15.39 -2.20 15.84
CA PRO A 61 -16.76 -2.69 15.83
C PRO A 61 -17.79 -1.56 15.81
N SER A 62 -17.52 -0.46 16.54
CA SER A 62 -18.40 0.70 16.58
C SER A 62 -18.41 1.46 15.27
N VAL A 63 -17.24 1.59 14.63
CA VAL A 63 -17.09 2.26 13.33
C VAL A 63 -17.80 1.47 12.24
N GLN A 64 -17.61 0.14 12.19
CA GLN A 64 -18.30 -0.70 11.21
C GLN A 64 -19.82 -0.70 11.45
N HIS A 65 -20.27 -0.86 12.69
CA HIS A 65 -21.70 -0.84 13.02
C HIS A 65 -22.35 0.48 12.58
N TRP A 66 -21.69 1.60 12.80
CA TRP A 66 -22.17 2.91 12.32
C TRP A 66 -22.24 2.96 10.78
N ALA A 67 -21.23 2.45 10.08
CA ALA A 67 -21.20 2.43 8.61
C ALA A 67 -22.35 1.57 8.05
N ILE A 68 -22.55 0.37 8.58
CA ILE A 68 -23.65 -0.54 8.19
C ILE A 68 -25.00 0.10 8.49
N GLY A 69 -25.17 0.70 9.68
CA GLY A 69 -26.42 1.38 10.05
C GLY A 69 -26.80 2.56 9.14
N THR A 70 -25.82 3.09 8.40
CA THR A 70 -26.01 4.12 7.39
C THR A 70 -26.25 3.54 5.98
N GLY A 71 -25.94 2.26 5.74
CA GLY A 71 -26.02 1.52 4.48
C GLY A 71 -25.15 2.10 3.37
N PHE A 72 -25.49 3.34 2.96
CA PHE A 72 -24.76 4.07 1.92
C PHE A 72 -23.24 4.21 2.18
N ILE A 73 -22.81 4.39 3.44
CA ILE A 73 -21.40 4.53 3.78
C ILE A 73 -20.68 3.19 3.67
N ASP A 74 -21.32 2.10 4.07
CA ASP A 74 -20.76 0.74 3.96
C ASP A 74 -20.58 0.34 2.50
N ASP A 75 -21.58 0.60 1.65
CA ASP A 75 -21.52 0.33 0.20
C ASP A 75 -20.40 1.12 -0.49
N ILE A 76 -20.30 2.42 -0.20
CA ILE A 76 -19.19 3.25 -0.72
C ILE A 76 -17.86 2.75 -0.21
N GLY A 77 -17.75 2.42 1.08
CA GLY A 77 -16.53 1.88 1.68
C GLY A 77 -16.09 0.59 0.98
N SER A 78 -17.01 -0.35 0.79
CA SER A 78 -16.75 -1.62 0.11
C SER A 78 -16.35 -1.42 -1.36
N TRP A 79 -17.04 -0.53 -2.08
CA TRP A 79 -16.65 -0.16 -3.44
C TRP A 79 -15.26 0.48 -3.50
N MET A 80 -14.95 1.41 -2.59
CA MET A 80 -13.66 2.07 -2.51
C MET A 80 -12.54 1.08 -2.17
N TYR A 81 -12.78 0.16 -1.25
CA TYR A 81 -11.82 -0.87 -0.87
C TYR A 81 -11.41 -1.71 -2.09
N LEU A 82 -12.38 -2.16 -2.88
CA LEU A 82 -12.15 -3.00 -4.04
C LEU A 82 -11.47 -2.27 -5.22
N ASN A 83 -11.85 -1.02 -5.46
CA ASN A 83 -11.51 -0.36 -6.71
C ASN A 83 -10.49 0.77 -6.54
N THR A 84 -10.69 1.64 -5.53
CA THR A 84 -9.97 2.92 -5.47
C THR A 84 -8.48 2.72 -5.25
N HIS A 85 -8.11 1.83 -4.34
CA HIS A 85 -6.71 1.65 -3.99
C HIS A 85 -5.85 1.23 -5.18
N PHE A 86 -6.28 0.23 -5.94
CA PHE A 86 -5.55 -0.27 -7.11
C PHE A 86 -5.50 0.77 -8.23
N VAL A 87 -6.64 1.38 -8.54
CA VAL A 87 -6.73 2.38 -9.61
C VAL A 87 -5.89 3.61 -9.29
N VAL A 88 -6.06 4.19 -8.08
CA VAL A 88 -5.29 5.38 -7.68
C VAL A 88 -3.79 5.08 -7.63
N THR A 89 -3.39 3.93 -7.09
CA THR A 89 -1.97 3.54 -7.04
C THR A 89 -1.37 3.43 -8.44
N THR A 90 -2.03 2.68 -9.32
CA THR A 90 -1.53 2.46 -10.69
C THR A 90 -1.48 3.76 -11.49
N CYS A 91 -2.56 4.55 -11.46
CA CYS A 91 -2.63 5.82 -12.18
C CYS A 91 -1.60 6.82 -11.64
N THR A 92 -1.39 6.88 -10.32
CA THR A 92 -0.42 7.80 -9.73
C THR A 92 1.01 7.39 -10.06
N LEU A 93 1.36 6.11 -9.99
CA LEU A 93 2.68 5.63 -10.40
C LEU A 93 2.94 5.89 -11.88
N ALA A 94 1.94 5.67 -12.74
CA ALA A 94 2.04 6.00 -14.16
C ALA A 94 2.20 7.52 -14.38
N PHE A 95 1.46 8.36 -13.65
CA PHE A 95 1.60 9.81 -13.68
C PHE A 95 3.01 10.25 -13.27
N ILE A 96 3.53 9.72 -12.16
CA ILE A 96 4.87 10.05 -11.67
C ILE A 96 5.91 9.59 -12.71
N TYR A 97 5.78 8.39 -13.28
CA TYR A 97 6.68 7.90 -14.31
C TYR A 97 6.70 8.81 -15.56
N LEU A 98 5.53 9.20 -16.05
CA LEU A 98 5.41 9.95 -17.30
C LEU A 98 5.73 11.45 -17.15
N PHE A 99 5.32 12.06 -16.04
CA PHE A 99 5.31 13.52 -15.88
C PHE A 99 6.23 14.06 -14.78
N ARG A 100 6.70 13.18 -13.90
CA ARG A 100 7.59 13.50 -12.77
C ARG A 100 8.71 12.46 -12.64
N ASN A 101 9.28 12.07 -13.76
CA ASN A 101 10.24 10.96 -13.84
C ASN A 101 11.44 11.12 -12.90
N ASP A 102 11.86 12.35 -12.58
CA ASP A 102 12.94 12.62 -11.63
C ASP A 102 12.69 12.03 -10.24
N HIS A 103 11.42 11.94 -9.83
CA HIS A 103 11.03 11.37 -8.53
C HIS A 103 10.60 9.91 -8.61
N TYR A 104 10.36 9.37 -9.83
CA TYR A 104 9.77 8.05 -10.02
C TYR A 104 10.62 6.95 -9.38
N TYR A 105 11.92 6.95 -9.59
CA TYR A 105 12.78 5.87 -9.12
C TYR A 105 12.91 5.85 -7.61
N PHE A 106 12.85 7.00 -6.96
CA PHE A 106 12.74 7.07 -5.50
C PHE A 106 11.45 6.41 -5.01
N VAL A 107 10.30 6.80 -5.58
CA VAL A 107 8.99 6.23 -5.23
C VAL A 107 8.95 4.73 -5.50
N ARG A 108 9.44 4.27 -6.66
CA ARG A 108 9.57 2.85 -6.98
C ARG A 108 10.38 2.09 -5.93
N ASN A 109 11.55 2.62 -5.52
CA ASN A 109 12.39 1.95 -4.53
C ASN A 109 11.68 1.85 -3.18
N MET A 110 10.96 2.91 -2.75
CA MET A 110 10.07 2.85 -1.58
C MET A 110 9.10 1.66 -1.68
N PHE A 111 8.40 1.53 -2.81
CA PHE A 111 7.43 0.45 -3.02
C PHE A 111 8.08 -0.92 -2.97
N MET A 112 9.26 -1.10 -3.59
CA MET A 112 9.97 -2.38 -3.56
C MET A 112 10.39 -2.77 -2.13
N VAL A 113 10.91 -1.83 -1.35
CA VAL A 113 11.25 -2.07 0.06
C VAL A 113 10.00 -2.41 0.87
N ALA A 114 8.92 -1.65 0.70
CA ALA A 114 7.67 -1.87 1.42
C ALA A 114 7.07 -3.24 1.12
N MET A 115 7.07 -3.67 -0.13
CA MET A 115 6.61 -5.01 -0.51
C MET A 115 7.45 -6.11 0.16
N GLY A 116 8.78 -5.95 0.19
CA GLY A 116 9.66 -6.88 0.89
C GLY A 116 9.39 -6.95 2.39
N LEU A 117 9.24 -5.79 3.05
CA LEU A 117 8.92 -5.73 4.48
C LEU A 117 7.54 -6.31 4.79
N ALA A 118 6.55 -6.05 3.93
CA ALA A 118 5.21 -6.62 4.08
C ALA A 118 5.21 -8.14 3.98
N LEU A 119 5.96 -8.71 3.02
CA LEU A 119 6.10 -10.17 2.90
C LEU A 119 6.71 -10.78 4.17
N VAL A 120 7.75 -10.16 4.73
CA VAL A 120 8.34 -10.59 6.00
C VAL A 120 7.29 -10.53 7.11
N GLY A 121 6.52 -9.44 7.21
CA GLY A 121 5.44 -9.29 8.19
C GLY A 121 4.39 -10.40 8.08
N TYR A 122 3.89 -10.68 6.88
CA TYR A 122 2.87 -11.70 6.64
C TYR A 122 3.32 -13.12 7.00
N VAL A 123 4.62 -13.42 6.81
CA VAL A 123 5.17 -14.73 7.17
C VAL A 123 5.41 -14.85 8.67
N ILE A 124 5.93 -13.81 9.31
CA ILE A 124 6.29 -13.85 10.75
C ILE A 124 5.06 -13.64 11.64
N TYR A 125 4.12 -12.81 11.21
CA TYR A 125 2.94 -12.43 11.99
C TYR A 125 1.66 -12.50 11.17
N PRO A 126 1.27 -13.71 10.67
CA PRO A 126 0.01 -13.89 9.96
C PRO A 126 -1.13 -13.45 10.88
N THR A 127 -2.08 -12.67 10.35
CA THR A 127 -3.13 -12.07 11.17
C THR A 127 -4.45 -12.10 10.43
N ALA A 128 -5.48 -12.62 11.11
CA ALA A 128 -6.85 -12.60 10.61
C ALA A 128 -7.42 -11.17 10.67
N PRO A 129 -8.04 -10.66 9.60
CA PRO A 129 -8.70 -9.36 9.62
C PRO A 129 -9.98 -9.40 10.47
N PRO A 130 -10.47 -8.21 10.93
CA PRO A 130 -11.65 -8.11 11.79
C PRO A 130 -12.87 -8.87 11.27
N ARG A 131 -13.17 -8.79 9.96
CA ARG A 131 -14.34 -9.45 9.35
C ARG A 131 -14.39 -10.98 9.54
N MET A 132 -13.27 -11.61 9.91
CA MET A 132 -13.19 -13.05 10.18
C MET A 132 -13.46 -13.39 11.65
N LEU A 133 -13.78 -12.41 12.50
CA LEU A 133 -14.10 -12.58 13.92
C LEU A 133 -15.56 -12.15 14.21
N PRO A 134 -16.56 -12.90 13.73
CA PRO A 134 -17.98 -12.58 13.95
C PRO A 134 -18.36 -12.58 15.43
N GLU A 135 -17.62 -13.32 16.27
CA GLU A 135 -17.82 -13.33 17.72
C GLU A 135 -17.57 -11.96 18.39
N LEU A 136 -16.88 -11.05 17.70
CA LEU A 136 -16.68 -9.66 18.15
C LEU A 136 -17.69 -8.68 17.53
N GLY A 137 -18.68 -9.19 16.77
CA GLY A 137 -19.71 -8.38 16.13
C GLY A 137 -19.34 -7.87 14.72
N PHE A 138 -18.27 -8.35 14.14
CA PHE A 138 -17.89 -7.98 12.78
C PHE A 138 -18.66 -8.74 11.70
N VAL A 139 -18.85 -8.09 10.55
CA VAL A 139 -19.47 -8.63 9.32
C VAL A 139 -18.50 -8.47 8.15
N ASP A 140 -18.62 -9.33 7.14
CA ASP A 140 -17.85 -9.19 5.90
C ASP A 140 -18.58 -8.29 4.88
N SER A 141 -18.56 -6.98 5.13
CA SER A 141 -19.21 -5.96 4.29
C SER A 141 -18.84 -6.07 2.81
N VAL A 142 -17.60 -6.46 2.49
CA VAL A 142 -17.14 -6.57 1.10
C VAL A 142 -17.75 -7.78 0.40
N SER A 143 -17.86 -8.91 1.08
CA SER A 143 -18.55 -10.10 0.56
C SER A 143 -20.05 -9.84 0.39
N ASP A 144 -20.68 -9.17 1.35
CA ASP A 144 -22.09 -8.78 1.27
C ASP A 144 -22.35 -7.84 0.10
N PHE A 145 -21.50 -6.83 -0.10
CA PHE A 145 -21.59 -5.89 -1.22
C PHE A 145 -21.43 -6.56 -2.58
N THR A 146 -20.51 -7.51 -2.72
CA THR A 146 -20.23 -8.20 -4.00
C THR A 146 -21.17 -9.37 -4.27
N GLY A 147 -21.84 -9.90 -3.25
CA GLY A 147 -22.57 -11.17 -3.32
C GLY A 147 -21.67 -12.39 -3.54
N VAL A 148 -20.35 -12.24 -3.40
CA VAL A 148 -19.37 -13.31 -3.57
C VAL A 148 -18.87 -13.75 -2.20
N SER A 149 -19.16 -15.00 -1.83
CA SER A 149 -18.70 -15.57 -0.56
C SER A 149 -17.17 -15.49 -0.42
N SER A 150 -16.69 -15.18 0.80
CA SER A 150 -15.27 -15.19 1.14
C SER A 150 -14.59 -16.54 0.90
N ASP A 151 -15.36 -17.63 0.87
CA ASP A 151 -14.87 -19.01 0.58
C ASP A 151 -14.80 -19.32 -0.92
N SER A 152 -15.11 -18.40 -1.81
CA SER A 152 -15.06 -18.63 -3.25
C SER A 152 -13.63 -18.87 -3.74
N ASN A 153 -13.48 -19.69 -4.82
CA ASN A 153 -12.18 -19.95 -5.46
C ASN A 153 -11.46 -18.67 -5.94
N VAL A 154 -12.19 -17.57 -6.11
CA VAL A 154 -11.61 -16.25 -6.43
C VAL A 154 -10.86 -15.70 -5.21
N ASN A 155 -11.40 -15.87 -4.01
CA ASN A 155 -10.76 -15.46 -2.76
C ASN A 155 -9.59 -16.38 -2.35
N ALA A 156 -9.55 -17.63 -2.83
CA ALA A 156 -8.38 -18.50 -2.68
C ALA A 156 -7.10 -17.93 -3.33
N LEU A 157 -7.25 -16.95 -4.22
CA LEU A 157 -6.12 -16.20 -4.78
C LEU A 157 -5.58 -15.12 -3.81
N PHE A 158 -6.30 -14.83 -2.73
CA PHE A 158 -5.93 -13.80 -1.75
C PHE A 158 -5.73 -14.48 -0.40
N ASN A 159 -4.53 -14.39 0.19
CA ASN A 159 -4.32 -14.86 1.56
C ASN A 159 -5.17 -14.01 2.51
N PRO A 160 -6.16 -14.57 3.20
CA PRO A 160 -7.01 -13.83 4.12
C PRO A 160 -6.25 -13.37 5.38
N TYR A 161 -5.11 -13.99 5.70
CA TYR A 161 -4.33 -13.75 6.93
C TYR A 161 -3.20 -12.72 6.76
N ALA A 162 -3.19 -11.97 5.67
CA ALA A 162 -2.21 -10.92 5.40
C ALA A 162 -2.71 -9.53 5.84
N ALA A 163 -3.18 -9.40 7.09
CA ALA A 163 -3.68 -8.12 7.60
C ALA A 163 -2.54 -7.20 8.07
N VAL A 164 -1.50 -7.71 8.74
CA VAL A 164 -0.37 -6.94 9.27
C VAL A 164 0.89 -7.11 8.42
N PRO A 165 1.50 -6.04 7.93
CA PRO A 165 1.07 -4.63 7.95
C PRO A 165 0.02 -4.30 6.88
N SER A 166 -0.82 -3.26 7.10
CA SER A 166 -1.76 -2.80 6.07
C SER A 166 -1.04 -2.10 4.92
N MET A 167 -0.93 -2.78 3.78
CA MET A 167 -0.35 -2.18 2.59
C MET A 167 -1.29 -1.20 1.88
N HIS A 168 -2.60 -1.23 2.17
CA HIS A 168 -3.51 -0.19 1.75
C HIS A 168 -3.09 1.18 2.32
N VAL A 169 -2.86 1.23 3.63
CA VAL A 169 -2.42 2.46 4.31
C VAL A 169 -0.97 2.80 3.94
N GLY A 170 -0.08 1.81 3.90
CA GLY A 170 1.31 2.00 3.50
C GLY A 170 1.44 2.62 2.12
N PHE A 171 0.80 2.05 1.10
CA PHE A 171 0.84 2.58 -0.27
C PHE A 171 0.15 3.93 -0.38
N ALA A 172 -0.97 4.15 0.34
CA ALA A 172 -1.62 5.44 0.35
C ALA A 172 -0.69 6.56 0.86
N LEU A 173 0.06 6.32 1.93
CA LEU A 173 1.05 7.27 2.45
C LEU A 173 2.24 7.47 1.50
N MET A 174 2.75 6.40 0.90
CA MET A 174 3.86 6.45 -0.05
C MET A 174 3.50 7.16 -1.36
N LEU A 175 2.22 7.31 -1.67
CA LEU A 175 1.75 8.16 -2.77
C LEU A 175 1.42 9.57 -2.29
N ALA A 176 0.70 9.71 -1.18
CA ALA A 176 0.23 11.00 -0.69
C ALA A 176 1.39 11.96 -0.40
N VAL A 177 2.43 11.52 0.31
CA VAL A 177 3.55 12.38 0.70
C VAL A 177 4.32 12.90 -0.54
N PRO A 178 4.76 12.08 -1.50
CA PRO A 178 5.37 12.56 -2.73
C PRO A 178 4.45 13.50 -3.53
N MET A 179 3.18 13.15 -3.67
CA MET A 179 2.23 13.98 -4.42
C MET A 179 2.00 15.34 -3.78
N ILE A 180 1.92 15.42 -2.44
CA ILE A 180 1.87 16.70 -1.72
C ILE A 180 3.12 17.54 -1.98
N ARG A 181 4.30 16.91 -1.96
CA ARG A 181 5.58 17.61 -2.21
C ARG A 181 5.69 18.12 -3.65
N MET A 182 5.23 17.35 -4.64
CA MET A 182 5.25 17.71 -6.06
C MET A 182 4.12 18.65 -6.47
N ALA A 183 3.03 18.72 -5.71
CA ALA A 183 1.84 19.51 -6.07
C ALA A 183 2.12 21.02 -6.00
N ARG A 184 1.72 21.75 -7.06
CA ARG A 184 1.80 23.21 -7.12
C ARG A 184 0.64 23.89 -6.38
N TYR A 185 -0.57 23.36 -6.53
CA TYR A 185 -1.79 24.00 -6.04
C TYR A 185 -2.16 23.49 -4.64
N ARG A 186 -2.64 24.40 -3.78
CA ARG A 186 -3.09 24.07 -2.42
C ARG A 186 -4.22 23.02 -2.41
N ALA A 187 -5.19 23.17 -3.33
CA ALA A 187 -6.29 22.21 -3.43
C ALA A 187 -5.79 20.78 -3.67
N THR A 188 -4.82 20.60 -4.58
CA THR A 188 -4.20 19.28 -4.84
C THR A 188 -3.47 18.75 -3.60
N LYS A 189 -2.79 19.61 -2.84
CA LYS A 189 -2.13 19.21 -1.59
C LYS A 189 -3.15 18.73 -0.55
N VAL A 190 -4.27 19.44 -0.43
CA VAL A 190 -5.35 19.06 0.49
C VAL A 190 -5.96 17.72 0.10
N VAL A 191 -6.28 17.50 -1.18
CA VAL A 191 -6.81 16.20 -1.66
C VAL A 191 -5.87 15.06 -1.28
N TRP A 192 -4.56 15.20 -1.56
CA TRP A 192 -3.59 14.17 -1.22
C TRP A 192 -3.36 14.01 0.28
N ALA A 193 -3.50 15.08 1.07
CA ALA A 193 -3.40 15.00 2.53
C ALA A 193 -4.55 14.17 3.14
N PHE A 194 -5.74 14.19 2.53
CA PHE A 194 -6.87 13.39 2.96
C PHE A 194 -6.86 11.95 2.41
N TYR A 195 -6.04 11.65 1.39
CA TYR A 195 -6.07 10.34 0.75
C TYR A 195 -5.76 9.18 1.72
N ALA A 196 -4.65 9.24 2.45
CA ALA A 196 -4.29 8.19 3.41
C ALA A 196 -5.27 8.09 4.60
N PRO A 197 -5.72 9.17 5.24
CA PRO A 197 -6.82 9.12 6.22
C PRO A 197 -8.10 8.48 5.68
N VAL A 198 -8.52 8.80 4.46
CA VAL A 198 -9.71 8.19 3.84
C VAL A 198 -9.50 6.71 3.60
N VAL A 199 -8.34 6.30 3.06
CA VAL A 199 -8.03 4.86 2.89
C VAL A 199 -8.03 4.15 4.25
N THR A 200 -7.47 4.75 5.29
CA THR A 200 -7.49 4.20 6.65
C THR A 200 -8.92 4.02 7.16
N ALA A 201 -9.77 5.04 7.00
CA ALA A 201 -11.18 4.93 7.37
C ALA A 201 -11.88 3.81 6.59
N VAL A 202 -11.67 3.70 5.29
CA VAL A 202 -12.25 2.67 4.43
C VAL A 202 -11.87 1.26 4.91
N VAL A 203 -10.60 0.99 5.17
CA VAL A 203 -10.16 -0.36 5.56
C VAL A 203 -10.63 -0.76 6.96
N VAL A 204 -10.86 0.22 7.85
CA VAL A 204 -11.41 0.00 9.20
C VAL A 204 -12.92 -0.20 9.15
N LEU A 205 -13.67 0.69 8.49
CA LEU A 205 -15.13 0.60 8.44
C LEU A 205 -15.64 -0.65 7.70
N THR A 206 -14.85 -1.19 6.75
CA THR A 206 -15.16 -2.44 6.05
C THR A 206 -14.63 -3.67 6.78
N ALA A 207 -14.11 -3.52 8.02
CA ALA A 207 -13.53 -4.59 8.83
C ALA A 207 -12.42 -5.41 8.12
N ASN A 208 -11.68 -4.78 7.21
CA ASN A 208 -10.58 -5.43 6.53
C ASN A 208 -9.25 -5.29 7.26
N HIS A 209 -9.10 -4.29 8.12
CA HIS A 209 -7.89 -4.05 8.91
C HIS A 209 -8.20 -3.53 10.31
N TRP A 210 -7.34 -3.89 11.26
CA TRP A 210 -7.23 -3.31 12.59
C TRP A 210 -6.58 -1.91 12.51
N ILE A 211 -6.80 -1.06 13.52
CA ILE A 211 -6.03 0.20 13.65
C ILE A 211 -4.54 -0.10 13.76
N PHE A 212 -4.18 -1.17 14.47
CA PHE A 212 -2.82 -1.67 14.57
C PHE A 212 -2.20 -1.94 13.18
N ASP A 213 -2.95 -2.56 12.28
CA ASP A 213 -2.47 -2.83 10.91
C ASP A 213 -2.21 -1.53 10.15
N ALA A 214 -3.06 -0.53 10.33
CA ALA A 214 -2.88 0.79 9.72
C ALA A 214 -1.61 1.47 10.26
N ALA A 215 -1.38 1.41 11.58
CA ALA A 215 -0.19 1.97 12.22
C ALA A 215 1.09 1.27 11.73
N THR A 216 1.09 -0.07 11.65
CA THR A 216 2.23 -0.83 11.13
C THR A 216 2.45 -0.59 9.64
N GLY A 217 1.40 -0.41 8.85
CA GLY A 217 1.49 0.00 7.44
C GLY A 217 2.13 1.38 7.28
N ALA A 218 1.78 2.34 8.15
CA ALA A 218 2.41 3.66 8.18
C ALA A 218 3.89 3.58 8.58
N LEU A 219 4.24 2.72 9.55
CA LEU A 219 5.63 2.46 9.93
C LEU A 219 6.43 1.90 8.74
N VAL A 220 5.89 0.90 8.04
CA VAL A 220 6.53 0.33 6.84
C VAL A 220 6.74 1.41 5.78
N ALA A 221 5.78 2.28 5.53
CA ALA A 221 5.94 3.40 4.60
C ALA A 221 7.09 4.32 5.01
N GLY A 222 7.18 4.68 6.29
CA GLY A 222 8.26 5.51 6.83
C GLY A 222 9.64 4.86 6.70
N VAL A 223 9.77 3.60 7.11
CA VAL A 223 11.02 2.82 6.99
C VAL A 223 11.44 2.70 5.52
N SER A 224 10.47 2.45 4.63
CA SER A 224 10.75 2.34 3.19
C SER A 224 11.23 3.66 2.58
N ALA A 225 10.66 4.79 3.01
CA ALA A 225 11.13 6.11 2.58
C ALA A 225 12.56 6.41 3.08
N ILE A 226 12.85 6.07 4.33
CA ILE A 226 14.20 6.19 4.90
C ILE A 226 15.18 5.31 4.13
N ALA A 227 14.85 4.04 3.88
CA ALA A 227 15.70 3.12 3.13
C ALA A 227 15.94 3.63 1.69
N ALA A 228 14.90 4.13 1.02
CA ALA A 228 15.03 4.71 -0.31
C ALA A 228 16.01 5.90 -0.31
N GLN A 229 15.93 6.78 0.70
CA GLN A 229 16.79 7.97 0.81
C GLN A 229 18.21 7.66 1.28
N THR A 230 18.40 6.71 2.19
CA THR A 230 19.71 6.50 2.84
C THR A 230 20.53 5.37 2.22
N VAL A 231 19.87 4.36 1.65
CA VAL A 231 20.53 3.20 1.04
C VAL A 231 20.52 3.32 -0.48
N PHE A 232 19.33 3.35 -1.09
CA PHE A 232 19.21 3.30 -2.54
C PHE A 232 19.68 4.58 -3.23
N ALA A 233 19.41 5.75 -2.65
CA ALA A 233 19.90 7.03 -3.19
C ALA A 233 21.43 7.10 -3.22
N ARG A 234 22.14 6.46 -2.27
CA ARG A 234 23.62 6.42 -2.28
C ARG A 234 24.18 5.54 -3.38
N VAL A 235 23.45 4.51 -3.81
CA VAL A 235 23.89 3.63 -4.90
C VAL A 235 23.81 4.33 -6.25
N ARG A 236 22.78 5.17 -6.46
CA ARG A 236 22.58 5.96 -7.69
C ARG A 236 22.04 7.35 -7.38
N PRO A 237 22.86 8.27 -6.86
CA PRO A 237 22.40 9.59 -6.42
C PRO A 237 21.81 10.44 -7.56
N THR A 238 22.31 10.27 -8.79
CA THR A 238 21.81 10.97 -9.98
C THR A 238 20.45 10.48 -10.49
N ALA A 239 19.94 9.33 -9.98
CA ALA A 239 18.72 8.75 -10.50
C ALA A 239 17.73 8.28 -9.41
N TRP A 240 18.20 7.90 -8.20
CA TRP A 240 17.38 7.25 -7.18
C TRP A 240 17.16 8.12 -5.93
N ALA A 241 17.83 9.28 -5.83
CA ALA A 241 17.55 10.28 -4.80
C ALA A 241 16.22 10.98 -5.06
N TRP A 242 15.62 11.55 -4.01
CA TRP A 242 14.44 12.40 -4.16
C TRP A 242 14.74 13.66 -4.98
N ASP A 243 15.88 14.30 -4.69
CA ASP A 243 16.45 15.39 -5.46
C ASP A 243 17.75 14.87 -6.11
N PRO A 244 17.70 14.39 -7.37
CA PRO A 244 18.86 13.79 -8.00
C PRO A 244 19.99 14.80 -8.20
N GLU A 245 21.22 14.41 -7.91
CA GLU A 245 22.39 15.23 -8.23
C GLU A 245 22.51 15.40 -9.75
N PRO A 246 22.86 16.60 -10.24
CA PRO A 246 23.14 16.80 -11.65
C PRO A 246 24.23 15.83 -12.13
N GLU A 247 24.04 15.22 -13.29
CA GLU A 247 25.07 14.40 -13.90
C GLU A 247 26.32 15.26 -14.16
N ALA A 248 27.47 14.87 -13.62
CA ALA A 248 28.70 15.62 -13.78
C ALA A 248 29.00 15.77 -15.28
N LEU A 249 29.12 17.00 -15.75
CA LEU A 249 29.53 17.26 -17.14
C LEU A 249 30.89 16.57 -17.41
N PRO A 250 31.04 15.86 -18.54
CA PRO A 250 32.32 15.31 -18.90
C PRO A 250 33.39 16.39 -18.88
N ALA A 251 34.51 16.10 -18.21
CA ALA A 251 35.62 17.03 -18.17
C ALA A 251 35.99 17.45 -19.61
N PRO A 252 36.24 18.76 -19.87
CA PRO A 252 36.62 19.21 -21.21
C PRO A 252 37.84 18.42 -21.65
N ALA A 253 37.75 17.84 -22.86
CA ALA A 253 38.85 17.13 -23.46
C ALA A 253 40.10 18.05 -23.39
N ARG A 254 41.17 17.58 -22.73
CA ARG A 254 42.43 18.33 -22.74
C ARG A 254 42.85 18.47 -24.18
N ALA A 255 42.87 19.75 -24.66
CA ALA A 255 43.45 20.08 -25.94
C ALA A 255 44.93 19.69 -25.85
N GLY A 256 45.33 18.66 -26.61
CA GLY A 256 46.70 18.26 -26.81
C GLY A 256 47.38 19.13 -27.85
#